data_698ff27786487730b4d08fd76a1094e5
#
_entry.id   698ff27786487730b4d08fd76a1094e5
#
_cell.length_a   1.000
_cell.length_b   1.000
_cell.length_c   1.000
_cell.angle_alpha   90.00
_cell.angle_beta   90.00
_cell.angle_gamma   90.00
#
_symmetry.space_group_name_H-M   'P 1'
#
loop_
_entity.id
_entity.type
_entity.pdbx_description
1 polymer ?
#
loop_
_entity_poly.entity_id
_entity_poly.type
_entity_poly.pdbx_seq_one_letter_code
_entity_poly.pdbx_strand_id
1 'polypeptide(L)'
;MEREMKYILMMNTMRAGCGVPQWPQKDLQAHIAFMMGLNQELHERGELVSAEGLSFPDQAKLIRAGKDGRPITDGVFPESKEFLAGFWIIDVDGPERAYAIAAQVSAAPGPGGAPLNMPIEVRPIMAGPPPEML
;
A
#
# COMPACT_ATOMS: atom_id res chain seq x y z
N MET A 1 -5.67 22.05 14.71
CA MET A 1 -4.22 21.87 14.63
C MET A 1 -3.88 21.13 13.35
N GLU A 2 -3.01 21.69 12.54
CA GLU A 2 -2.61 21.05 11.31
C GLU A 2 -1.70 19.87 11.62
N ARG A 3 -1.98 18.75 10.96
CA ARG A 3 -1.10 17.59 11.00
C ARG A 3 -0.12 17.73 9.86
N GLU A 4 1.17 17.64 10.16
CA GLU A 4 2.20 17.86 9.14
C GLU A 4 3.00 16.62 8.83
N MET A 5 2.68 15.49 9.45
CA MET A 5 3.45 14.27 9.28
C MET A 5 2.68 13.27 8.43
N LYS A 6 3.13 13.13 7.19
CA LYS A 6 2.56 12.15 6.28
C LYS A 6 3.44 10.92 6.19
N TYR A 7 2.78 9.79 6.13
CA TYR A 7 3.44 8.49 5.99
C TYR A 7 2.78 7.71 4.86
N ILE A 8 3.59 6.93 4.16
CA ILE A 8 3.07 5.93 3.26
C ILE A 8 3.21 4.55 3.93
N LEU A 9 2.11 3.80 3.89
CA LEU A 9 2.06 2.43 4.38
C LEU A 9 1.97 1.55 3.16
N MET A 10 2.97 0.70 2.94
CA MET A 10 3.07 -0.11 1.72
C MET A 10 2.84 -1.57 2.04
N MET A 11 1.89 -2.15 1.34
CA MET A 11 1.61 -3.57 1.43
C MET A 11 2.33 -4.28 0.29
N ASN A 12 3.50 -4.83 0.61
CA ASN A 12 4.26 -5.64 -0.32
C ASN A 12 3.85 -7.10 -0.15
N THR A 13 3.68 -7.80 -1.25
CA THR A 13 3.29 -9.20 -1.18
C THR A 13 4.21 -10.04 -2.05
N MET A 14 4.31 -11.32 -1.71
CA MET A 14 5.11 -12.27 -2.47
C MET A 14 4.38 -12.63 -3.76
N ARG A 15 5.13 -12.73 -4.85
CA ARG A 15 4.55 -13.17 -6.13
C ARG A 15 3.87 -14.53 -6.00
N ALA A 16 4.46 -15.43 -5.21
CA ALA A 16 3.89 -16.75 -4.96
C ALA A 16 2.64 -16.69 -4.08
N GLY A 17 2.40 -15.54 -3.42
CA GLY A 17 1.23 -15.36 -2.56
C GLY A 17 0.06 -14.67 -3.23
N CYS A 18 0.05 -14.58 -4.56
CA CYS A 18 -1.05 -13.96 -5.31
C CYS A 18 -2.28 -14.86 -5.37
N GLY A 19 -2.50 -15.69 -4.36
CA GLY A 19 -3.60 -16.64 -4.33
C GLY A 19 -4.91 -16.09 -3.81
N VAL A 20 -5.06 -14.77 -3.72
CA VAL A 20 -6.29 -14.15 -3.22
C VAL A 20 -7.55 -14.71 -3.91
N PRO A 21 -7.54 -14.95 -5.25
CA PRO A 21 -8.71 -15.53 -5.89
C PRO A 21 -9.09 -16.94 -5.40
N GLN A 22 -8.19 -17.61 -4.67
CA GLN A 22 -8.44 -18.95 -4.14
C GLN A 22 -9.08 -18.96 -2.76
N TRP A 23 -9.28 -17.77 -2.17
CA TRP A 23 -9.94 -17.68 -0.88
C TRP A 23 -11.41 -18.02 -1.01
N PRO A 24 -12.03 -18.65 0.02
CA PRO A 24 -13.48 -18.73 0.06
C PRO A 24 -14.09 -17.35 -0.07
N GLN A 25 -15.21 -17.26 -0.77
CA GLN A 25 -15.84 -15.97 -1.07
C GLN A 25 -16.19 -15.21 0.20
N LYS A 26 -16.66 -15.91 1.23
CA LYS A 26 -17.01 -15.26 2.50
C LYS A 26 -15.79 -14.62 3.17
N ASP A 27 -14.63 -15.25 3.06
CA ASP A 27 -13.40 -14.74 3.65
C ASP A 27 -12.91 -13.52 2.88
N LEU A 28 -13.00 -13.56 1.57
CA LEU A 28 -12.65 -12.41 0.73
C LEU A 28 -13.57 -11.23 1.03
N GLN A 29 -14.87 -11.48 1.17
CA GLN A 29 -15.83 -10.43 1.50
C GLN A 29 -15.54 -9.82 2.86
N ALA A 30 -15.18 -10.65 3.84
CA ALA A 30 -14.84 -10.17 5.19
C ALA A 30 -13.57 -9.30 5.16
N HIS A 31 -12.58 -9.70 4.37
CA HIS A 31 -11.36 -8.92 4.20
C HIS A 31 -11.67 -7.55 3.58
N ILE A 32 -12.45 -7.53 2.50
CA ILE A 32 -12.81 -6.29 1.82
C ILE A 32 -13.61 -5.38 2.77
N ALA A 33 -14.57 -5.95 3.51
CA ALA A 33 -15.36 -5.18 4.46
C ALA A 33 -14.49 -4.57 5.55
N PHE A 34 -13.51 -5.32 6.03
CA PHE A 34 -12.57 -4.80 7.02
C PHE A 34 -11.78 -3.61 6.47
N MET A 35 -11.25 -3.75 5.25
CA MET A 35 -10.47 -2.68 4.63
C MET A 35 -11.31 -1.43 4.38
N MET A 36 -12.54 -1.61 3.90
CA MET A 36 -13.44 -0.48 3.68
C MET A 36 -13.80 0.22 4.99
N GLY A 37 -14.04 -0.56 6.04
CA GLY A 37 -14.34 0.01 7.36
C GLY A 37 -13.17 0.77 7.94
N LEU A 38 -11.96 0.24 7.80
CA LEU A 38 -10.75 0.93 8.26
C LEU A 38 -10.56 2.23 7.50
N ASN A 39 -10.70 2.20 6.17
CA ASN A 39 -10.55 3.41 5.36
C ASN A 39 -11.60 4.45 5.73
N GLN A 40 -12.84 4.04 5.99
CA GLN A 40 -13.89 4.95 6.41
C GLN A 40 -13.57 5.60 7.76
N GLU A 41 -13.10 4.81 8.70
CA GLU A 41 -12.70 5.32 10.02
C GLU A 41 -11.57 6.34 9.90
N LEU A 42 -10.53 6.02 9.11
CA LEU A 42 -9.42 6.94 8.91
C LEU A 42 -9.87 8.22 8.20
N HIS A 43 -10.79 8.10 7.26
CA HIS A 43 -11.36 9.27 6.58
C HIS A 43 -12.11 10.16 7.55
N GLU A 44 -12.94 9.58 8.40
CA GLU A 44 -13.73 10.33 9.39
C GLU A 44 -12.83 11.05 10.41
N ARG A 45 -11.68 10.44 10.72
CA ARG A 45 -10.71 11.05 11.62
C ARG A 45 -9.83 12.09 10.94
N GLY A 46 -9.98 12.28 9.63
CA GLY A 46 -9.16 13.21 8.88
C GLY A 46 -7.73 12.75 8.68
N GLU A 47 -7.49 11.45 8.85
CA GLU A 47 -6.14 10.88 8.73
C GLU A 47 -5.87 10.27 7.36
N LEU A 48 -6.89 9.96 6.57
CA LEU A 48 -6.70 9.32 5.27
C LEU A 48 -6.48 10.37 4.19
N VAL A 49 -5.33 10.32 3.52
CA VAL A 49 -5.06 11.11 2.33
C VAL A 49 -5.42 10.31 1.09
N SER A 50 -4.97 9.06 1.01
CA SER A 50 -5.23 8.21 -0.14
C SER A 50 -5.06 6.75 0.26
N ALA A 51 -5.84 5.87 -0.37
CA ALA A 51 -5.68 4.44 -0.23
C ALA A 51 -5.96 3.81 -1.59
N GLU A 52 -5.00 3.05 -2.11
CA GLU A 52 -5.10 2.50 -3.46
C GLU A 52 -4.65 1.04 -3.49
N GLY A 53 -5.42 0.21 -4.17
CA GLY A 53 -4.98 -1.13 -4.54
C GLY A 53 -4.38 -1.11 -5.94
N LEU A 54 -3.39 -1.93 -6.16
CA LEU A 54 -2.70 -1.99 -7.45
C LEU A 54 -2.99 -3.32 -8.14
N SER A 55 -2.97 -3.30 -9.47
CA SER A 55 -3.13 -4.52 -10.26
C SER A 55 -1.92 -5.42 -10.09
N PHE A 56 -2.08 -6.69 -10.50
CA PHE A 56 -0.99 -7.65 -10.43
C PHE A 56 0.15 -7.28 -11.37
N PRO A 57 1.37 -7.78 -11.09
CA PRO A 57 2.56 -7.42 -11.87
C PRO A 57 2.49 -7.74 -13.36
N ASP A 58 1.62 -8.67 -13.79
CA ASP A 58 1.45 -8.98 -15.20
C ASP A 58 0.92 -7.80 -16.01
N GLN A 59 0.32 -6.81 -15.34
CA GLN A 59 -0.16 -5.58 -15.98
C GLN A 59 0.82 -4.42 -15.84
N ALA A 60 1.94 -4.64 -15.15
CA ALA A 60 2.95 -3.59 -14.97
C ALA A 60 3.83 -3.48 -16.20
N LYS A 61 4.25 -2.25 -16.49
CA LYS A 61 5.16 -1.95 -17.60
C LYS A 61 6.29 -1.09 -17.07
N LEU A 62 7.49 -1.35 -17.54
CA LEU A 62 8.63 -0.48 -17.30
C LEU A 62 8.82 0.41 -18.52
N ILE A 63 8.83 1.71 -18.29
CA ILE A 63 8.95 2.69 -19.37
C ILE A 63 10.21 3.51 -19.15
N ARG A 64 10.99 3.69 -20.21
CA ARG A 64 12.14 4.59 -20.21
C ARG A 64 11.98 5.62 -21.30
N ALA A 65 12.69 6.72 -21.17
CA ALA A 65 12.72 7.72 -22.23
C ALA A 65 13.72 7.30 -23.31
N GLY A 66 13.30 7.36 -24.57
CA GLY A 66 14.20 7.21 -25.69
C GLY A 66 15.02 8.48 -25.93
N LYS A 67 15.91 8.45 -26.92
CA LYS A 67 16.78 9.60 -27.25
C LYS A 67 15.97 10.83 -27.64
N ASP A 68 14.79 10.62 -28.22
CA ASP A 68 13.90 11.70 -28.65
C ASP A 68 12.89 12.09 -27.58
N GLY A 69 12.99 11.52 -26.36
CA GLY A 69 12.07 11.78 -25.27
C GLY A 69 10.80 10.96 -25.32
N ARG A 70 10.60 10.14 -26.34
CA ARG A 70 9.41 9.29 -26.43
C ARG A 70 9.54 8.09 -25.51
N PRO A 71 8.41 7.56 -25.01
CA PRO A 71 8.43 6.40 -24.13
C PRO A 71 8.91 5.14 -24.87
N ILE A 72 9.78 4.40 -24.24
CA ILE A 72 10.18 3.07 -24.68
C ILE A 72 9.74 2.09 -23.60
N THR A 73 8.96 1.08 -24.00
CA THR A 73 8.60 0.01 -23.10
C THR A 73 9.78 -0.94 -22.96
N ASP A 74 10.27 -1.09 -21.73
CA ASP A 74 11.45 -1.88 -21.44
C ASP A 74 11.09 -3.32 -21.08
N GLY A 75 10.18 -3.92 -21.84
CA GLY A 75 9.76 -5.29 -21.65
C GLY A 75 8.78 -5.48 -20.52
N VAL A 76 8.63 -6.74 -20.09
CA VAL A 76 7.76 -7.08 -18.98
C VAL A 76 8.40 -6.67 -17.66
N PHE A 77 7.55 -6.39 -16.67
CA PHE A 77 8.00 -6.13 -15.31
C PHE A 77 8.90 -7.28 -14.85
N PRO A 78 10.09 -6.98 -14.30
CA PRO A 78 11.03 -8.03 -13.89
C PRO A 78 10.39 -8.96 -12.86
N GLU A 79 10.78 -10.23 -12.91
CA GLU A 79 10.35 -11.17 -11.89
C GLU A 79 11.02 -10.84 -10.57
N SER A 80 10.34 -10.12 -9.72
CA SER A 80 10.78 -9.91 -8.36
C SER A 80 9.97 -10.83 -7.44
N LYS A 81 10.58 -11.18 -6.31
CA LYS A 81 9.91 -12.02 -5.33
C LYS A 81 8.77 -11.30 -4.64
N GLU A 82 8.85 -9.98 -4.58
CA GLU A 82 7.84 -9.14 -3.95
C GLU A 82 7.39 -8.06 -4.91
N PHE A 83 6.15 -7.62 -4.74
CA PHE A 83 5.62 -6.48 -5.47
C PHE A 83 4.70 -5.67 -4.54
N LEU A 84 4.55 -4.39 -4.87
CA LEU A 84 3.65 -3.50 -4.12
C LEU A 84 2.21 -3.81 -4.54
N ALA A 85 1.40 -4.29 -3.60
CA ALA A 85 0.00 -4.65 -3.87
C ALA A 85 -0.96 -3.50 -3.60
N GLY A 86 -0.58 -2.56 -2.74
CA GLY A 86 -1.41 -1.43 -2.40
C GLY A 86 -0.71 -0.54 -1.39
N PHE A 87 -1.28 0.62 -1.14
CA PHE A 87 -0.68 1.54 -0.18
C PHE A 87 -1.74 2.46 0.40
N TRP A 88 -1.40 3.03 1.54
CA TRP A 88 -2.16 4.11 2.19
C TRP A 88 -1.22 5.28 2.38
N ILE A 89 -1.74 6.48 2.15
CA ILE A 89 -1.07 7.71 2.57
C ILE A 89 -1.90 8.30 3.66
N ILE A 90 -1.28 8.52 4.83
CA ILE A 90 -1.95 9.01 6.01
C ILE A 90 -1.26 10.27 6.52
N ASP A 91 -2.04 11.13 7.17
CA ASP A 91 -1.55 12.36 7.78
C ASP A 91 -1.87 12.27 9.28
N VAL A 92 -0.84 12.12 10.10
CA VAL A 92 -0.99 11.79 11.51
C VAL A 92 -0.08 12.65 12.37
N ASP A 93 -0.28 12.58 13.69
CA ASP A 93 0.46 13.41 14.63
C ASP A 93 1.91 12.93 14.84
N GLY A 94 2.19 11.67 14.59
CA GLY A 94 3.53 11.15 14.79
C GLY A 94 3.67 9.69 14.37
N PRO A 95 4.88 9.14 14.48
CA PRO A 95 5.16 7.76 14.02
C PRO A 95 4.37 6.70 14.79
N GLU A 96 4.10 6.91 16.07
CA GLU A 96 3.36 5.92 16.86
C GLU A 96 1.97 5.69 16.31
N ARG A 97 1.30 6.75 15.86
CA ARG A 97 -0.02 6.61 15.25
C ARG A 97 0.08 5.89 13.91
N ALA A 98 1.10 6.21 13.11
CA ALA A 98 1.33 5.52 11.84
C ALA A 98 1.54 4.01 12.05
N TYR A 99 2.32 3.65 13.08
CA TYR A 99 2.57 2.24 13.39
C TYR A 99 1.30 1.54 13.87
N ALA A 100 0.47 2.23 14.66
CA ALA A 100 -0.80 1.67 15.10
C ALA A 100 -1.73 1.38 13.93
N ILE A 101 -1.80 2.28 12.97
CA ILE A 101 -2.61 2.08 11.76
C ILE A 101 -2.05 0.92 10.94
N ALA A 102 -0.71 0.85 10.77
CA ALA A 102 -0.07 -0.24 10.05
C ALA A 102 -0.37 -1.58 10.69
N ALA A 103 -0.38 -1.64 12.03
CA ALA A 103 -0.73 -2.87 12.74
C ALA A 103 -2.18 -3.29 12.46
N GLN A 104 -3.10 -2.34 12.37
CA GLN A 104 -4.49 -2.64 12.02
C GLN A 104 -4.59 -3.21 10.60
N VAL A 105 -3.87 -2.61 9.65
CA VAL A 105 -3.83 -3.11 8.28
C VAL A 105 -3.27 -4.54 8.25
N SER A 106 -2.16 -4.76 8.95
CA SER A 106 -1.50 -6.05 9.02
C SER A 106 -2.41 -7.14 9.58
N ALA A 107 -3.29 -6.78 10.51
CA ALA A 107 -4.18 -7.73 11.17
C ALA A 107 -5.47 -8.00 10.40
N ALA A 108 -5.60 -7.49 9.17
CA ALA A 108 -6.78 -7.74 8.36
C ALA A 108 -7.08 -9.24 8.27
N PRO A 109 -8.37 -9.63 8.32
CA PRO A 109 -8.70 -11.06 8.31
C PRO A 109 -8.39 -11.69 6.96
N GLY A 110 -7.86 -12.90 7.02
CA GLY A 110 -7.59 -13.74 5.88
C GLY A 110 -8.47 -14.99 5.89
N PRO A 111 -8.00 -16.08 5.26
CA PRO A 111 -8.75 -17.33 5.25
C PRO A 111 -9.10 -17.79 6.66
N GLY A 112 -10.35 -18.20 6.85
CA GLY A 112 -10.85 -18.62 8.16
C GLY A 112 -11.01 -17.51 9.18
N GLY A 113 -10.86 -16.24 8.77
CA GLY A 113 -10.96 -15.10 9.66
C GLY A 113 -9.69 -14.81 10.47
N ALA A 114 -8.64 -15.61 10.30
CA ALA A 114 -7.39 -15.40 11.01
C ALA A 114 -6.68 -14.14 10.51
N PRO A 115 -6.01 -13.38 11.39
CA PRO A 115 -5.27 -12.21 10.92
C PRO A 115 -4.13 -12.62 10.00
N LEU A 116 -3.96 -11.85 8.93
CA LEU A 116 -2.92 -12.13 7.94
C LEU A 116 -1.52 -11.91 8.49
N ASN A 117 -1.35 -10.92 9.35
CA ASN A 117 -0.05 -10.56 9.93
C ASN A 117 1.03 -10.31 8.88
N MET A 118 0.61 -9.76 7.73
CA MET A 118 1.57 -9.41 6.70
C MET A 118 2.37 -8.17 7.11
N PRO A 119 3.67 -8.11 6.77
CA PRO A 119 4.45 -6.92 7.08
C PRO A 119 3.98 -5.73 6.26
N ILE A 120 3.90 -4.57 6.92
CA ILE A 120 3.55 -3.30 6.28
C ILE A 120 4.76 -2.39 6.43
N GLU A 121 5.30 -1.94 5.31
CA GLU A 121 6.42 -1.00 5.33
C GLU A 121 5.89 0.40 5.56
N VAL A 122 6.43 1.09 6.57
CA VAL A 122 6.00 2.44 6.93
C VAL A 122 7.15 3.39 6.67
N ARG A 123 6.93 4.40 5.83
CA ARG A 123 7.97 5.39 5.52
C ARG A 123 7.40 6.80 5.63
N PRO A 124 8.12 7.71 6.29
CA PRO A 124 7.71 9.12 6.26
C PRO A 124 7.84 9.69 4.86
N ILE A 125 6.90 10.54 4.49
CA ILE A 125 6.94 11.27 3.22
C ILE A 125 7.59 12.61 3.47
N MET A 126 8.60 12.94 2.69
CA MET A 126 9.26 14.22 2.80
C MET A 126 8.38 15.33 2.25
N ALA A 127 8.36 16.48 2.93
CA ALA A 127 7.60 17.64 2.47
C ALA A 127 8.22 18.26 1.21
N GLY A 128 9.49 17.95 0.95
CA GLY A 128 10.23 18.42 -0.22
C GLY A 128 11.61 17.82 -0.21
N PRO A 129 12.48 18.18 -1.17
CA PRO A 129 13.85 17.70 -1.14
C PRO A 129 14.56 18.13 0.14
N PRO A 130 15.46 17.29 0.70
CA PRO A 130 16.24 17.70 1.86
C PRO A 130 17.02 18.98 1.55
N PRO A 131 17.12 19.92 2.53
CA PRO A 131 17.82 21.18 2.26
C PRO A 131 19.25 21.02 1.75
N GLU A 132 19.96 19.97 2.15
CA GLU A 132 21.33 19.71 1.71
C GLU A 132 21.40 19.32 0.23
N MET A 133 20.29 19.06 -0.42
CA MET A 133 20.24 18.73 -1.85
C MET A 133 19.84 19.90 -2.73
N LEU A 134 19.58 21.05 -2.12
CA LEU A 134 19.17 22.26 -2.86
C LEU A 134 20.33 23.16 -3.21
#